data_726d4db40202416c3689f6bfb5207b23
#
_entry.id   726d4db40202416c3689f6bfb5207b23
#
_cell.length_a   1.000
_cell.length_b   1.000
_cell.length_c   1.000
_cell.angle_alpha   90.00
_cell.angle_beta   90.00
_cell.angle_gamma   90.00
#
_symmetry.space_group_name_H-M   'P 1'
#
loop_
_entity.id
_entity.type
_entity.pdbx_description
1 polymer ?
#
loop_
_entity_poly.entity_id
_entity_poly.type
_entity_poly.pdbx_seq_one_letter_code
_entity_poly.pdbx_strand_id
1 'polypeptide(L)'
;MSKIKVVHYINQFFANIGGEEMAHVAPELRDGIVGPGLAFQQAWKGEAEITKTVVCGDSYFAEHEKEAKAQILEWVKAEKPDLFLAGPA
;
A
#
# COMPACT_ATOMS: atom_id res chain seq x y z
N MET A 1 -4.29 12.27 -21.95
CA MET A 1 -3.28 12.44 -20.91
C MET A 1 -3.27 11.26 -19.97
N SER A 2 -2.11 10.81 -19.59
CA SER A 2 -2.00 9.70 -18.67
C SER A 2 -2.31 10.15 -17.24
N LYS A 3 -2.97 9.29 -16.51
CA LYS A 3 -3.23 9.53 -15.08
C LYS A 3 -1.94 9.38 -14.28
N ILE A 4 -1.88 10.06 -13.15
CA ILE A 4 -0.80 9.88 -12.19
C ILE A 4 -0.94 8.48 -11.61
N LYS A 5 0.10 7.69 -11.72
CA LYS A 5 0.12 6.32 -11.22
C LYS A 5 0.55 6.32 -9.76
N VAL A 6 -0.29 5.77 -8.88
CA VAL A 6 -0.04 5.76 -7.43
C VAL A 6 0.05 4.32 -6.92
N VAL A 7 1.07 4.07 -6.09
CA VAL A 7 1.15 2.86 -5.29
C VAL A 7 0.83 3.26 -3.85
N HIS A 8 -0.14 2.60 -3.25
CA HIS A 8 -0.62 2.90 -1.91
C HIS A 8 -0.11 1.87 -0.90
N TYR A 9 0.33 2.33 0.26
CA TYR A 9 0.78 1.48 1.38
C TYR A 9 -0.17 1.64 2.56
N ILE A 10 -0.68 0.52 3.07
CA ILE A 10 -1.52 0.49 4.27
C ILE A 10 -1.16 -0.70 5.15
N ASN A 11 -1.60 -0.67 6.41
CA ASN A 11 -1.39 -1.78 7.33
C ASN A 11 -2.55 -2.79 7.26
N GLN A 12 -2.43 -3.88 8.01
CA GLN A 12 -3.43 -4.94 8.02
C GLN A 12 -4.81 -4.48 8.49
N PHE A 13 -4.85 -3.53 9.42
CA PHE A 13 -6.12 -3.04 9.95
C PHE A 13 -6.93 -2.32 8.88
N PHE A 14 -6.30 -1.39 8.18
CA PHE A 14 -6.96 -0.61 7.14
C PHE A 14 -7.24 -1.42 5.89
N ALA A 15 -6.56 -2.55 5.71
CA ALA A 15 -6.84 -3.47 4.61
C ALA A 15 -7.96 -4.46 4.92
N ASN A 16 -8.56 -4.38 6.11
CA ASN A 16 -9.62 -5.28 6.57
C ASN A 16 -9.18 -6.74 6.68
N ILE A 17 -7.89 -6.98 6.89
CA ILE A 17 -7.36 -8.33 7.11
C ILE A 17 -7.60 -8.73 8.56
N GLY A 18 -7.43 -7.78 9.48
CA GLY A 18 -7.59 -8.01 10.90
C GLY A 18 -6.93 -6.93 11.71
N GLY A 19 -7.07 -7.01 13.02
CA GLY A 19 -6.46 -6.08 13.95
C GLY A 19 -5.08 -6.55 14.40
N GLU A 20 -4.85 -6.50 15.70
CA GLU A 20 -3.57 -6.82 16.30
C GLU A 20 -3.13 -8.26 16.02
N GLU A 21 -4.07 -9.19 15.94
CA GLU A 21 -3.77 -10.60 15.67
C GLU A 21 -3.15 -10.81 14.28
N MET A 22 -3.34 -9.87 13.36
CA MET A 22 -2.77 -9.94 12.03
C MET A 22 -1.61 -8.95 11.83
N ALA A 23 -1.10 -8.39 12.92
CA ALA A 23 -0.03 -7.40 12.84
C ALA A 23 1.31 -7.96 12.34
N HIS A 24 1.46 -9.27 12.31
CA HIS A 24 2.68 -9.94 11.83
C HIS A 24 2.58 -10.43 10.38
N VAL A 25 1.58 -9.99 9.64
CA VAL A 25 1.43 -10.39 8.23
C VAL A 25 2.59 -9.85 7.42
N ALA A 26 3.20 -10.73 6.62
CA ALA A 26 4.27 -10.33 5.72
C ALA A 26 3.73 -9.38 4.62
N PRO A 27 4.61 -8.58 3.99
CA PRO A 27 4.17 -7.69 2.91
C PRO A 27 3.45 -8.43 1.80
N GLU A 28 2.39 -7.82 1.30
CA GLU A 28 1.57 -8.37 0.24
C GLU A 28 1.25 -7.27 -0.78
N LEU A 29 1.36 -7.59 -2.05
CA LEU A 29 1.03 -6.66 -3.13
C LEU A 29 -0.32 -7.06 -3.71
N ARG A 30 -1.26 -6.13 -3.70
CA ARG A 30 -2.60 -6.34 -4.25
C ARG A 30 -2.86 -5.41 -5.42
N ASP A 31 -3.63 -5.89 -6.38
CA ASP A 31 -4.03 -5.07 -7.51
C ASP A 31 -5.12 -4.08 -7.12
N GLY A 32 -4.97 -2.84 -7.58
CA GLY A 32 -5.98 -1.82 -7.43
C GLY A 32 -6.11 -1.24 -6.03
N ILE A 33 -7.31 -0.80 -5.71
CA ILE A 33 -7.62 -0.09 -4.47
C ILE A 33 -8.00 -1.07 -3.37
N VAL A 34 -7.47 -0.83 -2.17
CA VAL A 34 -7.83 -1.59 -0.98
C VAL A 34 -8.15 -0.59 0.13
N GLY A 35 -9.29 -0.80 0.81
CA GLY A 35 -9.67 0.00 1.98
C GLY A 35 -9.74 1.51 1.72
N PRO A 36 -9.01 2.32 2.50
CA PRO A 36 -9.15 3.79 2.44
C PRO A 36 -8.68 4.41 1.12
N GLY A 37 -7.99 3.64 0.27
CA GLY A 37 -7.56 4.15 -1.04
C GLY A 37 -8.71 4.64 -1.90
N LEU A 38 -9.90 4.07 -1.73
CA LEU A 38 -11.08 4.49 -2.49
C LEU A 38 -11.41 5.96 -2.24
N ALA A 39 -11.35 6.40 -1.00
CA ALA A 39 -11.63 7.79 -0.67
C ALA A 39 -10.63 8.75 -1.32
N PHE A 40 -9.36 8.39 -1.32
CA PHE A 40 -8.33 9.19 -1.99
C PHE A 40 -8.58 9.28 -3.50
N GLN A 41 -8.87 8.15 -4.12
CA GLN A 41 -9.08 8.13 -5.56
C GLN A 41 -10.32 8.93 -5.96
N GLN A 42 -11.38 8.86 -5.18
CA GLN A 42 -12.57 9.67 -5.43
C GLN A 42 -12.28 11.16 -5.31
N ALA A 43 -11.44 11.54 -4.35
CA ALA A 43 -11.06 12.95 -4.16
C ALA A 43 -10.23 13.47 -5.34
N TRP A 44 -9.49 12.62 -6.02
CA TRP A 44 -8.65 13.01 -7.16
C TRP A 44 -9.43 13.16 -8.46
N LYS A 45 -10.69 12.78 -8.47
CA LYS A 45 -11.58 12.94 -9.65
C LYS A 45 -11.00 12.43 -10.97
N GLY A 46 -10.32 11.31 -10.91
CA GLY A 46 -9.77 10.67 -12.11
C GLY A 46 -8.42 11.18 -12.57
N GLU A 47 -7.83 12.16 -11.88
CA GLU A 47 -6.50 12.67 -12.24
C GLU A 47 -5.37 11.72 -11.82
N ALA A 48 -5.62 10.90 -10.80
CA ALA A 48 -4.66 9.93 -10.32
C ALA A 48 -5.37 8.60 -10.07
N GLU A 49 -4.61 7.52 -10.14
CA GLU A 49 -5.16 6.17 -9.98
C GLU A 49 -4.24 5.30 -9.12
N ILE A 50 -4.81 4.64 -8.12
CA ILE A 50 -4.09 3.65 -7.34
C ILE A 50 -4.09 2.35 -8.14
N THR A 51 -2.93 1.98 -8.67
CA THR A 51 -2.80 0.77 -9.49
C THR A 51 -2.48 -0.46 -8.66
N LYS A 52 -1.76 -0.25 -7.56
CA LYS A 52 -1.37 -1.32 -6.63
C LYS A 52 -1.44 -0.82 -5.20
N THR A 53 -1.73 -1.73 -4.29
CA THR A 53 -1.72 -1.44 -2.85
C THR A 53 -0.81 -2.45 -2.16
N VAL A 54 0.15 -1.94 -1.38
CA VAL A 54 1.02 -2.76 -0.55
C VAL A 54 0.41 -2.85 0.84
N VAL A 55 0.21 -4.06 1.33
CA VAL A 55 -0.30 -4.30 2.68
C VAL A 55 0.78 -4.99 3.50
N CYS A 56 1.07 -4.47 4.67
CA CYS A 56 2.06 -5.07 5.56
C CYS A 56 1.59 -4.93 7.02
N GLY A 57 1.78 -5.98 7.80
CA GLY A 57 1.44 -5.94 9.22
C GLY A 57 2.35 -4.99 9.99
N ASP A 58 1.79 -4.24 10.94
CA ASP A 58 2.54 -3.28 11.74
C ASP A 58 3.72 -3.90 12.48
N SER A 59 3.48 -5.02 13.17
CA SER A 59 4.52 -5.70 13.93
C SER A 59 5.55 -6.34 13.00
N TYR A 60 5.12 -6.87 11.88
CA TYR A 60 6.05 -7.42 10.91
C TYR A 60 7.01 -6.34 10.42
N PHE A 61 6.48 -5.17 10.06
CA PHE A 61 7.33 -4.07 9.59
C PHE A 61 8.33 -3.64 10.67
N ALA A 62 7.88 -3.53 11.93
CA ALA A 62 8.75 -3.12 13.02
C ALA A 62 9.85 -4.12 13.32
N GLU A 63 9.53 -5.42 13.27
CA GLU A 63 10.48 -6.49 13.59
C GLU A 63 11.39 -6.87 12.42
N HIS A 64 10.91 -6.67 11.19
CA HIS A 64 11.62 -7.06 9.97
C HIS A 64 11.80 -5.88 9.03
N GLU A 65 12.16 -4.74 9.59
CA GLU A 65 12.23 -3.48 8.83
C GLU A 65 13.04 -3.56 7.55
N LYS A 66 14.24 -4.13 7.63
CA LYS A 66 15.11 -4.24 6.45
C LYS A 66 14.50 -5.09 5.35
N GLU A 67 13.94 -6.22 5.74
CA GLU A 67 13.32 -7.16 4.81
C GLU A 67 12.06 -6.59 4.19
N ALA A 68 11.21 -5.97 5.02
CA ALA A 68 9.99 -5.36 4.56
C ALA A 68 10.28 -4.21 3.60
N LYS A 69 11.20 -3.33 3.95
CA LYS A 69 11.60 -2.22 3.08
C LYS A 69 12.15 -2.69 1.75
N ALA A 70 13.00 -3.71 1.77
CA ALA A 70 13.58 -4.26 0.56
C ALA A 70 12.52 -4.82 -0.38
N GLN A 71 11.56 -5.56 0.16
CA GLN A 71 10.46 -6.12 -0.63
C GLN A 71 9.56 -5.02 -1.19
N ILE A 72 9.20 -4.05 -0.37
CA ILE A 72 8.34 -2.94 -0.79
C ILE A 72 9.02 -2.11 -1.87
N LEU A 73 10.30 -1.81 -1.69
CA LEU A 73 11.08 -1.07 -2.70
C LEU A 73 11.16 -1.81 -4.02
N GLU A 74 11.32 -3.13 -3.99
CA GLU A 74 11.34 -3.94 -5.19
C GLU A 74 10.03 -3.82 -5.96
N TRP A 75 8.90 -3.93 -5.25
CA TRP A 75 7.59 -3.77 -5.87
C TRP A 75 7.37 -2.37 -6.43
N VAL A 76 7.77 -1.34 -5.67
CA VAL A 76 7.63 0.05 -6.10
C VAL A 76 8.46 0.30 -7.35
N LYS A 77 9.69 -0.20 -7.39
CA LYS A 77 10.55 -0.05 -8.57
C LYS A 77 9.96 -0.75 -9.80
N ALA A 78 9.37 -1.93 -9.60
CA ALA A 78 8.76 -2.68 -10.68
C ALA A 78 7.53 -1.97 -11.23
N GLU A 79 6.73 -1.35 -10.37
CA GLU A 79 5.52 -0.63 -10.77
C GLU A 79 5.80 0.74 -11.36
N LYS A 80 6.93 1.34 -11.04
CA LYS A 80 7.34 2.68 -11.50
C LYS A 80 6.26 3.73 -11.31
N PRO A 81 5.76 3.90 -10.07
CA PRO A 81 4.70 4.88 -9.84
C PRO A 81 5.22 6.31 -9.89
N ASP A 82 4.32 7.24 -10.20
CA ASP A 82 4.61 8.67 -10.11
C ASP A 82 4.60 9.13 -8.65
N LEU A 83 3.81 8.45 -7.81
CA LEU A 83 3.65 8.79 -6.41
C LEU A 83 3.50 7.53 -5.56
N PHE A 84 4.17 7.52 -4.42
CA PHE A 84 3.99 6.49 -3.39
C PHE A 84 3.27 7.13 -2.21
N LEU A 85 2.06 6.64 -1.91
CA LEU A 85 1.24 7.18 -0.84
C LEU A 85 1.23 6.22 0.34
N ALA A 86 1.81 6.63 1.47
CA ALA A 86 1.84 5.84 2.69
C ALA A 86 0.77 6.34 3.66
N GLY A 87 -0.12 5.42 4.06
CA GLY A 87 -1.10 5.69 5.09
C GLY A 87 -2.55 5.60 4.63
N PRO A 88 -3.48 5.58 5.55
CA PRO A 88 -3.26 5.60 6.99
C PRO A 88 -2.59 4.28 7.45
N ALA A 89 -1.66 4.40 8.35
CA ALA A 89 -0.93 3.23 8.84
C ALA A 89 -0.58 3.39 10.31
#